data_3278bc3cf2bcfabfd08a24e7fdaf391e
#
_entry.id   3278bc3cf2bcfabfd08a24e7fdaf391e
#
_cell.length_a   1.000
_cell.length_b   1.000
_cell.length_c   1.000
_cell.angle_alpha   90.00
_cell.angle_beta   90.00
_cell.angle_gamma   90.00
#
_symmetry.space_group_name_H-M   'P 1'
#
loop_
_entity.id
_entity.type
_entity.pdbx_description
1 polymer ?
#
loop_
_entity_poly.entity_id
_entity_poly.type
_entity_poly.pdbx_seq_one_letter_code
_entity_poly.pdbx_strand_id
1 'polypeptide(L)'
;MAGLLYSFAQLEAFTAVAENGSLSKAAVALKKDRTTLRDLIDFLEDGLGYPLFIREGRTLRLTAEGEQLQRQAHLLMRQVKAFEAFAREVPHGATQDLSLVYDPFTPRTFLHGVIAEMAARKIRLSLICASRDESERLLASGRADLAICQARNRSVGNDMEWRALGAIDMDFYASGTLFTDMSSPLSLLDLSLVPQVVMHPASDEPVARRLQISGHTLFTNEPEMLRGLLERGCGWGFLPTHFDAVRWQNVKRLRTEVGSQGISQTMVTIWKPGSDKRAVIADALALLPDVWKRSAL
;
A
#
# COMPACT_ATOMS: atom_id res chain seq x y z
N MET A 1 6.00 -40.09 -15.32
CA MET A 1 6.30 -38.77 -14.72
C MET A 1 6.46 -38.96 -13.23
N ALA A 2 7.59 -38.59 -12.63
CA ALA A 2 7.73 -38.63 -11.18
C ALA A 2 6.73 -37.63 -10.57
N GLY A 3 5.98 -38.07 -9.56
CA GLY A 3 5.08 -37.16 -8.82
C GLY A 3 5.87 -36.07 -8.09
N LEU A 4 5.18 -34.99 -7.67
CA LEU A 4 5.79 -33.95 -6.83
C LEU A 4 6.24 -34.58 -5.50
N LEU A 5 7.43 -34.20 -5.02
CA LEU A 5 8.00 -34.68 -3.75
C LEU A 5 7.26 -34.14 -2.53
N TYR A 6 6.44 -33.09 -2.69
CA TYR A 6 5.72 -32.41 -1.63
C TYR A 6 4.38 -31.87 -2.12
N SER A 7 3.47 -31.61 -1.18
CA SER A 7 2.15 -31.08 -1.45
C SER A 7 2.05 -29.59 -1.08
N PHE A 8 1.04 -28.88 -1.62
CA PHE A 8 0.75 -27.50 -1.22
C PHE A 8 0.39 -27.38 0.27
N ALA A 9 -0.25 -28.42 0.84
CA ALA A 9 -0.58 -28.43 2.27
C ALA A 9 0.68 -28.46 3.15
N GLN A 10 1.73 -29.17 2.74
CA GLN A 10 3.02 -29.21 3.43
C GLN A 10 3.73 -27.86 3.34
N LEU A 11 3.74 -27.22 2.17
CA LEU A 11 4.32 -25.88 2.00
C LEU A 11 3.53 -24.80 2.76
N GLU A 12 2.21 -24.90 2.81
CA GLU A 12 1.36 -24.01 3.61
C GLU A 12 1.68 -24.15 5.11
N ALA A 13 1.81 -25.39 5.61
CA ALA A 13 2.19 -25.65 7.00
C ALA A 13 3.56 -25.08 7.33
N PHE A 14 4.55 -25.31 6.45
CA PHE A 14 5.91 -24.77 6.59
C PHE A 14 5.94 -23.26 6.65
N THR A 15 5.32 -22.56 5.69
CA THR A 15 5.29 -21.10 5.65
C THR A 15 4.58 -20.53 6.87
N ALA A 16 3.46 -21.09 7.30
CA ALA A 16 2.74 -20.63 8.47
C ALA A 16 3.53 -20.81 9.77
N VAL A 17 4.26 -21.92 9.94
CA VAL A 17 5.10 -22.13 11.14
C VAL A 17 6.31 -21.21 11.11
N ALA A 18 6.92 -21.00 9.97
CA ALA A 18 8.04 -20.07 9.81
C ALA A 18 7.66 -18.61 10.16
N GLU A 19 6.47 -18.16 9.75
CA GLU A 19 5.96 -16.82 10.05
C GLU A 19 5.57 -16.63 11.53
N ASN A 20 4.99 -17.67 12.15
CA ASN A 20 4.47 -17.59 13.52
C ASN A 20 5.49 -18.00 14.61
N GLY A 21 6.62 -18.63 14.23
CA GLY A 21 7.64 -19.15 15.14
C GLY A 21 7.14 -20.24 16.11
N SER A 22 5.94 -20.78 15.88
CA SER A 22 5.29 -21.73 16.78
C SER A 22 4.21 -22.55 16.06
N LEU A 23 4.27 -23.88 16.25
CA LEU A 23 3.23 -24.80 15.75
C LEU A 23 1.84 -24.45 16.30
N SER A 24 1.74 -24.03 17.56
CA SER A 24 0.43 -23.71 18.15
C SER A 24 -0.20 -22.45 17.54
N LYS A 25 0.59 -21.42 17.29
CA LYS A 25 0.11 -20.19 16.64
C LYS A 25 -0.26 -20.45 15.18
N ALA A 26 0.57 -21.20 14.46
CA ALA A 26 0.30 -21.58 13.07
C ALA A 26 -0.96 -22.45 12.95
N ALA A 27 -1.20 -23.37 13.90
CA ALA A 27 -2.40 -24.20 13.94
C ALA A 27 -3.68 -23.35 14.05
N VAL A 28 -3.67 -22.34 14.92
CA VAL A 28 -4.79 -21.39 15.03
C VAL A 28 -4.97 -20.61 13.72
N ALA A 29 -3.89 -20.10 13.13
CA ALA A 29 -3.94 -19.34 11.88
C ALA A 29 -4.51 -20.14 10.70
N LEU A 30 -4.14 -21.43 10.59
CA LEU A 30 -4.59 -22.32 9.52
C LEU A 30 -5.89 -23.09 9.87
N LYS A 31 -6.46 -22.91 11.08
CA LYS A 31 -7.62 -23.66 11.56
C LYS A 31 -7.43 -25.18 11.45
N LYS A 32 -6.22 -25.63 11.75
CA LYS A 32 -5.81 -27.06 11.77
C LYS A 32 -5.34 -27.43 13.18
N ASP A 33 -5.33 -28.71 13.51
CA ASP A 33 -4.75 -29.14 14.78
C ASP A 33 -3.21 -29.18 14.69
N ARG A 34 -2.59 -29.11 15.88
CA ARG A 34 -1.12 -29.02 16.00
C ARG A 34 -0.42 -30.30 15.54
N THR A 35 -1.07 -31.46 15.68
CA THR A 35 -0.51 -32.76 15.29
C THR A 35 -0.44 -32.83 13.78
N THR A 36 -1.54 -32.51 13.09
CA THR A 36 -1.57 -32.44 11.63
C THR A 36 -0.51 -31.50 11.07
N LEU A 37 -0.31 -30.31 11.68
CA LEU A 37 0.75 -29.41 11.22
C LEU A 37 2.15 -29.99 11.39
N ARG A 38 2.39 -30.68 12.50
CA ARG A 38 3.68 -31.36 12.73
C ARG A 38 3.91 -32.41 11.66
N ASP A 39 2.95 -33.30 11.46
CA ASP A 39 3.04 -34.39 10.47
C ASP A 39 3.31 -33.85 9.06
N LEU A 40 2.65 -32.74 8.68
CA LEU A 40 2.89 -32.09 7.38
C LEU A 40 4.32 -31.56 7.23
N ILE A 41 4.90 -31.03 8.32
CA ILE A 41 6.28 -30.55 8.31
C ILE A 41 7.26 -31.71 8.30
N ASP A 42 7.03 -32.73 9.15
CA ASP A 42 7.88 -33.91 9.22
C ASP A 42 7.94 -34.61 7.84
N PHE A 43 6.80 -34.81 7.18
CA PHE A 43 6.74 -35.35 5.82
C PHE A 43 7.44 -34.45 4.77
N LEU A 44 7.42 -33.13 4.93
CA LEU A 44 8.14 -32.23 4.04
C LEU A 44 9.65 -32.38 4.22
N GLU A 45 10.13 -32.39 5.47
CA GLU A 45 11.55 -32.59 5.81
C GLU A 45 12.07 -33.94 5.35
N ASP A 46 11.28 -35.00 5.55
CA ASP A 46 11.58 -36.37 5.05
C ASP A 46 11.70 -36.39 3.52
N GLY A 47 10.78 -35.73 2.82
CA GLY A 47 10.80 -35.66 1.35
C GLY A 47 11.98 -34.86 0.81
N LEU A 48 12.43 -33.83 1.54
CA LEU A 48 13.58 -32.99 1.18
C LEU A 48 14.92 -33.60 1.60
N GLY A 49 14.93 -34.46 2.64
CA GLY A 49 16.11 -35.11 3.18
C GLY A 49 16.95 -34.22 4.13
N TYR A 50 16.39 -33.10 4.60
CA TYR A 50 17.04 -32.21 5.58
C TYR A 50 16.01 -31.48 6.44
N PRO A 51 16.38 -31.12 7.69
CA PRO A 51 15.49 -30.38 8.58
C PRO A 51 15.34 -28.92 8.17
N LEU A 52 14.12 -28.40 8.30
CA LEU A 52 13.77 -26.99 8.05
C LEU A 52 13.72 -26.17 9.35
N PHE A 53 13.49 -26.86 10.48
CA PHE A 53 13.42 -26.22 11.77
C PHE A 53 14.38 -26.85 12.79
N ILE A 54 14.92 -26.00 13.67
CA ILE A 54 15.62 -26.38 14.90
C ILE A 54 14.80 -25.94 16.10
N ARG A 55 14.87 -26.71 17.17
CA ARG A 55 14.19 -26.41 18.41
C ARG A 55 15.13 -25.73 19.40
N GLU A 56 14.84 -24.47 19.72
CA GLU A 56 15.52 -23.71 20.78
C GLU A 56 14.56 -23.51 21.96
N GLY A 57 14.65 -24.37 22.94
CA GLY A 57 13.76 -24.35 24.11
C GLY A 57 12.29 -24.59 23.71
N ARG A 58 11.46 -23.55 23.84
CA ARG A 58 10.02 -23.59 23.50
C ARG A 58 9.71 -23.02 22.11
N THR A 59 10.68 -22.49 21.41
CA THR A 59 10.51 -21.87 20.07
C THR A 59 11.08 -22.77 18.98
N LEU A 60 10.49 -22.63 17.78
CA LEU A 60 11.02 -23.21 16.54
C LEU A 60 11.72 -22.10 15.77
N ARG A 61 12.95 -22.34 15.32
CA ARG A 61 13.68 -21.47 14.42
C ARG A 61 13.98 -22.22 13.15
N LEU A 62 14.08 -21.48 12.06
CA LEU A 62 14.52 -22.02 10.79
C LEU A 62 15.98 -22.43 10.82
N THR A 63 16.31 -23.50 10.12
CA THR A 63 17.69 -23.82 9.72
C THR A 63 18.15 -22.89 8.60
N ALA A 64 19.43 -22.92 8.22
CA ALA A 64 19.94 -22.15 7.09
C ALA A 64 19.24 -22.58 5.77
N GLU A 65 18.98 -23.88 5.61
CA GLU A 65 18.20 -24.46 4.52
C GLU A 65 16.73 -24.00 4.58
N GLY A 66 16.14 -23.97 5.78
CA GLY A 66 14.79 -23.48 6.02
C GLY A 66 14.63 -22.01 5.62
N GLU A 67 15.58 -21.13 5.95
CA GLU A 67 15.56 -19.72 5.54
C GLU A 67 15.63 -19.53 4.02
N GLN A 68 16.43 -20.35 3.34
CA GLN A 68 16.50 -20.33 1.89
C GLN A 68 15.21 -20.83 1.25
N LEU A 69 14.65 -21.92 1.76
CA LEU A 69 13.41 -22.48 1.26
C LEU A 69 12.21 -21.57 1.54
N GLN A 70 12.17 -20.89 2.69
CA GLN A 70 11.06 -20.02 3.09
C GLN A 70 10.74 -18.98 2.02
N ARG A 71 11.74 -18.32 1.46
CA ARG A 71 11.56 -17.30 0.42
C ARG A 71 10.86 -17.88 -0.82
N GLN A 72 11.32 -19.04 -1.28
CA GLN A 72 10.72 -19.70 -2.45
C GLN A 72 9.34 -20.28 -2.16
N ALA A 73 9.15 -20.89 -0.99
CA ALA A 73 7.87 -21.41 -0.57
C ALA A 73 6.81 -20.29 -0.43
N HIS A 74 7.20 -19.15 0.12
CA HIS A 74 6.32 -17.97 0.20
C HIS A 74 5.88 -17.48 -1.18
N LEU A 75 6.79 -17.36 -2.13
CA LEU A 75 6.48 -16.97 -3.50
C LEU A 75 5.53 -17.97 -4.17
N LEU A 76 5.79 -19.27 -4.00
CA LEU A 76 4.92 -20.31 -4.56
C LEU A 76 3.53 -20.29 -3.93
N MET A 77 3.42 -20.15 -2.60
CA MET A 77 2.13 -20.06 -1.92
C MET A 77 1.32 -18.83 -2.35
N ARG A 78 1.98 -17.71 -2.66
CA ARG A 78 1.31 -16.55 -3.29
C ARG A 78 0.70 -16.92 -4.63
N GLN A 79 1.41 -17.66 -5.48
CA GLN A 79 0.88 -18.12 -6.78
C GLN A 79 -0.29 -19.10 -6.62
N VAL A 80 -0.23 -19.99 -5.63
CA VAL A 80 -1.34 -20.90 -5.32
C VAL A 80 -2.58 -20.13 -4.88
N LYS A 81 -2.43 -19.17 -3.95
CA LYS A 81 -3.54 -18.30 -3.53
C LYS A 81 -4.11 -17.48 -4.70
N ALA A 82 -3.25 -17.02 -5.61
CA ALA A 82 -3.65 -16.34 -6.83
C ALA A 82 -4.50 -17.24 -7.73
N PHE A 83 -4.06 -18.47 -7.93
CA PHE A 83 -4.81 -19.47 -8.71
C PHE A 83 -6.18 -19.78 -8.07
N GLU A 84 -6.23 -19.96 -6.75
CA GLU A 84 -7.49 -20.19 -6.05
C GLU A 84 -8.48 -19.03 -6.20
N ALA A 85 -7.98 -17.79 -6.10
CA ALA A 85 -8.80 -16.60 -6.29
C ALA A 85 -9.40 -16.57 -7.71
N PHE A 86 -8.57 -16.81 -8.72
CA PHE A 86 -9.01 -16.90 -10.12
C PHE A 86 -10.04 -18.03 -10.33
N ALA A 87 -9.76 -19.22 -9.81
CA ALA A 87 -10.64 -20.36 -9.97
C ALA A 87 -12.05 -20.15 -9.38
N ARG A 88 -12.15 -19.38 -8.29
CA ARG A 88 -13.46 -19.01 -7.69
C ARG A 88 -14.26 -18.05 -8.57
N GLU A 89 -13.61 -17.25 -9.41
CA GLU A 89 -14.26 -16.26 -10.28
C GLU A 89 -14.71 -16.85 -11.62
N VAL A 90 -14.10 -17.94 -12.07
CA VAL A 90 -14.44 -18.62 -13.34
C VAL A 90 -15.94 -18.87 -13.54
N PRO A 91 -16.72 -19.33 -12.51
CA PRO A 91 -18.15 -19.56 -12.70
C PRO A 91 -19.01 -18.30 -12.79
N HIS A 92 -18.49 -17.13 -12.38
CA HIS A 92 -19.29 -15.90 -12.25
C HIS A 92 -19.32 -15.03 -13.52
N GLY A 93 -18.64 -15.46 -14.58
CA GLY A 93 -18.51 -14.68 -15.82
C GLY A 93 -17.66 -13.43 -15.63
N ALA A 94 -17.22 -12.84 -16.72
CA ALA A 94 -16.48 -11.57 -16.69
C ALA A 94 -17.42 -10.43 -16.29
N THR A 95 -17.47 -10.07 -15.00
CA THR A 95 -18.13 -8.84 -14.58
C THR A 95 -17.32 -7.65 -15.11
N GLN A 96 -17.99 -6.75 -15.79
CA GLN A 96 -17.38 -5.48 -16.27
C GLN A 96 -17.38 -4.41 -15.17
N ASP A 97 -17.29 -4.83 -13.90
CA ASP A 97 -17.23 -3.95 -12.74
C ASP A 97 -15.79 -3.84 -12.26
N LEU A 98 -15.37 -2.61 -11.99
CA LEU A 98 -14.06 -2.31 -11.41
C LEU A 98 -14.24 -1.40 -10.19
N SER A 99 -13.73 -1.82 -9.04
CA SER A 99 -13.68 -1.01 -7.83
C SER A 99 -12.26 -0.51 -7.60
N LEU A 100 -12.04 0.80 -7.74
CA LEU A 100 -10.75 1.46 -7.62
C LEU A 100 -10.71 2.33 -6.37
N VAL A 101 -9.79 2.03 -5.47
CA VAL A 101 -9.47 2.89 -4.32
C VAL A 101 -8.37 3.87 -4.73
N TYR A 102 -8.41 5.10 -4.23
CA TYR A 102 -7.37 6.08 -4.48
C TYR A 102 -7.00 6.88 -3.23
N ASP A 103 -5.72 7.19 -3.10
CA ASP A 103 -5.19 8.07 -2.06
C ASP A 103 -5.67 9.52 -2.29
N PRO A 104 -6.00 10.29 -1.26
CA PRO A 104 -6.41 11.70 -1.38
C PRO A 104 -5.45 12.57 -2.20
N PHE A 105 -4.17 12.23 -2.25
CA PHE A 105 -3.15 12.94 -3.01
C PHE A 105 -3.09 12.55 -4.49
N THR A 106 -3.93 11.62 -4.93
CA THR A 106 -4.00 11.23 -6.35
C THR A 106 -4.51 12.41 -7.20
N PRO A 107 -3.82 12.79 -8.31
CA PRO A 107 -4.25 13.88 -9.17
C PRO A 107 -5.66 13.68 -9.73
N ARG A 108 -6.51 14.68 -9.63
CA ARG A 108 -7.89 14.61 -10.14
C ARG A 108 -7.95 14.50 -11.65
N THR A 109 -7.02 15.13 -12.36
CA THR A 109 -6.87 14.99 -13.81
C THR A 109 -6.64 13.55 -14.23
N PHE A 110 -5.81 12.83 -13.49
CA PHE A 110 -5.59 11.40 -13.68
C PHE A 110 -6.87 10.59 -13.43
N LEU A 111 -7.58 10.82 -12.33
CA LEU A 111 -8.84 10.12 -12.03
C LEU A 111 -9.90 10.37 -13.11
N HIS A 112 -10.03 11.62 -13.61
CA HIS A 112 -10.93 11.93 -14.72
C HIS A 112 -10.55 11.18 -16.00
N GLY A 113 -9.25 11.05 -16.28
CA GLY A 113 -8.78 10.23 -17.39
C GLY A 113 -9.15 8.75 -17.23
N VAL A 114 -8.99 8.20 -16.04
CA VAL A 114 -9.40 6.81 -15.73
C VAL A 114 -10.91 6.63 -15.91
N ILE A 115 -11.73 7.57 -15.41
CA ILE A 115 -13.19 7.53 -15.59
C ILE A 115 -13.56 7.51 -17.06
N ALA A 116 -12.97 8.39 -17.87
CA ALA A 116 -13.24 8.48 -19.30
C ALA A 116 -12.90 7.18 -20.04
N GLU A 117 -11.75 6.58 -19.73
CA GLU A 117 -11.31 5.32 -20.33
C GLU A 117 -12.19 4.12 -19.93
N MET A 118 -12.61 4.05 -18.66
CA MET A 118 -13.51 3.00 -18.19
C MET A 118 -14.91 3.16 -18.83
N ALA A 119 -15.42 4.37 -18.92
CA ALA A 119 -16.69 4.65 -19.58
C ALA A 119 -16.68 4.27 -21.07
N ALA A 120 -15.60 4.59 -21.79
CA ALA A 120 -15.43 4.20 -23.20
C ALA A 120 -15.47 2.68 -23.40
N ARG A 121 -15.02 1.91 -22.43
CA ARG A 121 -15.04 0.43 -22.42
C ARG A 121 -16.31 -0.17 -21.82
N LYS A 122 -17.26 0.67 -21.43
CA LYS A 122 -18.52 0.27 -20.77
C LYS A 122 -18.27 -0.50 -19.46
N ILE A 123 -17.15 -0.21 -18.79
CA ILE A 123 -16.82 -0.76 -17.47
C ILE A 123 -17.48 0.11 -16.40
N ARG A 124 -18.24 -0.52 -15.50
CA ARG A 124 -18.84 0.15 -14.35
C ARG A 124 -17.77 0.37 -13.31
N LEU A 125 -17.38 1.65 -13.09
CA LEU A 125 -16.32 2.05 -12.18
C LEU A 125 -16.89 2.57 -10.86
N SER A 126 -16.43 1.98 -9.75
CA SER A 126 -16.62 2.52 -8.39
C SER A 126 -15.31 3.15 -7.92
N LEU A 127 -15.38 4.40 -7.41
CA LEU A 127 -14.23 5.12 -6.87
C LEU A 127 -14.39 5.31 -5.36
N ILE A 128 -13.37 4.91 -4.60
CA ILE A 128 -13.34 5.02 -3.13
C ILE A 128 -12.08 5.80 -2.74
N CYS A 129 -12.26 6.93 -2.04
CA CYS A 129 -11.13 7.67 -1.46
C CYS A 129 -10.79 7.07 -0.09
N ALA A 130 -9.55 6.61 0.09
CA ALA A 130 -9.13 6.00 1.35
C ALA A 130 -7.62 6.11 1.60
N SER A 131 -7.22 5.96 2.86
CA SER A 131 -5.79 5.85 3.24
C SER A 131 -5.19 4.54 2.70
N ARG A 132 -3.86 4.47 2.72
CA ARG A 132 -3.13 3.26 2.30
C ARG A 132 -3.57 2.02 3.08
N ASP A 133 -3.70 2.11 4.40
CA ASP A 133 -4.04 0.97 5.25
C ASP A 133 -5.48 0.50 5.02
N GLU A 134 -6.41 1.43 4.81
CA GLU A 134 -7.77 1.09 4.41
C GLU A 134 -7.82 0.48 3.01
N SER A 135 -7.03 0.99 2.07
CA SER A 135 -6.91 0.44 0.73
C SER A 135 -6.47 -1.02 0.76
N GLU A 136 -5.45 -1.36 1.56
CA GLU A 136 -4.98 -2.73 1.73
C GLU A 136 -6.05 -3.64 2.35
N ARG A 137 -6.83 -3.13 3.34
CA ARG A 137 -7.96 -3.87 3.92
C ARG A 137 -9.09 -4.12 2.92
N LEU A 138 -9.43 -3.13 2.10
CA LEU A 138 -10.46 -3.27 1.07
C LEU A 138 -10.05 -4.28 -0.01
N LEU A 139 -8.78 -4.26 -0.45
CA LEU A 139 -8.24 -5.24 -1.38
C LEU A 139 -8.21 -6.65 -0.77
N ALA A 140 -7.73 -6.79 0.46
CA ALA A 140 -7.66 -8.09 1.14
C ALA A 140 -9.04 -8.74 1.29
N SER A 141 -10.05 -7.93 1.62
CA SER A 141 -11.46 -8.38 1.77
C SER A 141 -12.19 -8.59 0.43
N GLY A 142 -11.60 -8.23 -0.71
CA GLY A 142 -12.24 -8.31 -2.03
C GLY A 142 -13.31 -7.24 -2.27
N ARG A 143 -13.36 -6.19 -1.44
CA ARG A 143 -14.26 -5.03 -1.62
C ARG A 143 -13.71 -4.01 -2.61
N ALA A 144 -12.45 -4.12 -2.98
CA ALA A 144 -11.82 -3.37 -4.04
C ALA A 144 -10.94 -4.29 -4.90
N ASP A 145 -10.75 -3.90 -6.15
CA ASP A 145 -9.96 -4.63 -7.14
C ASP A 145 -8.56 -4.06 -7.27
N LEU A 146 -8.44 -2.75 -7.30
CA LEU A 146 -7.19 -1.99 -7.45
C LEU A 146 -7.14 -0.85 -6.43
N ALA A 147 -5.93 -0.46 -6.02
CA ALA A 147 -5.75 0.77 -5.29
C ALA A 147 -4.55 1.56 -5.79
N ILE A 148 -4.70 2.89 -5.83
CA ILE A 148 -3.64 3.84 -6.15
C ILE A 148 -3.27 4.56 -4.88
N CYS A 149 -2.02 4.47 -4.47
CA CYS A 149 -1.56 4.99 -3.20
C CYS A 149 -0.07 5.34 -3.23
N GLN A 150 0.38 6.01 -2.21
CA GLN A 150 1.80 6.33 -2.04
C GLN A 150 2.61 5.05 -1.80
N ALA A 151 3.79 4.98 -2.41
CA ALA A 151 4.72 3.90 -2.17
C ALA A 151 5.20 3.88 -0.71
N ARG A 152 5.33 2.70 -0.13
CA ARG A 152 5.97 2.51 1.18
C ARG A 152 7.34 1.87 0.99
N ASN A 153 8.33 2.37 1.74
CA ASN A 153 9.64 1.71 1.87
C ASN A 153 9.48 0.42 2.71
N ARG A 154 8.82 -0.58 2.16
CA ARG A 154 8.76 -1.91 2.78
C ARG A 154 9.18 -2.95 1.76
N SER A 155 10.29 -3.57 2.09
CA SER A 155 10.71 -4.85 1.56
C SER A 155 9.61 -5.90 1.72
N VAL A 156 9.50 -6.73 0.71
CA VAL A 156 9.06 -8.12 0.67
C VAL A 156 8.33 -8.59 1.92
N GLY A 157 7.03 -8.68 1.86
CA GLY A 157 6.17 -9.18 2.95
C GLY A 157 4.73 -8.72 2.82
N ASN A 158 4.43 -7.87 1.85
CA ASN A 158 3.07 -7.45 1.58
C ASN A 158 2.36 -8.54 0.77
N ASP A 159 1.21 -8.97 1.27
CA ASP A 159 0.29 -9.85 0.54
C ASP A 159 -0.31 -9.21 -0.72
N MET A 160 0.25 -8.09 -1.19
CA MET A 160 -0.19 -7.34 -2.36
C MET A 160 0.90 -7.29 -3.44
N GLU A 161 0.47 -7.38 -4.68
CA GLU A 161 1.29 -7.04 -5.83
C GLU A 161 1.23 -5.54 -6.08
N TRP A 162 2.28 -5.00 -6.69
CA TRP A 162 2.35 -3.59 -6.96
C TRP A 162 3.13 -3.25 -8.24
N ARG A 163 2.81 -2.09 -8.79
CA ARG A 163 3.53 -1.49 -9.92
C ARG A 163 3.67 0.01 -9.71
N ALA A 164 4.85 0.54 -9.96
CA ALA A 164 5.05 2.00 -9.98
C ALA A 164 4.17 2.62 -11.08
N LEU A 165 3.47 3.69 -10.71
CA LEU A 165 2.61 4.44 -11.61
C LEU A 165 3.30 5.73 -12.07
N GLY A 166 3.87 6.48 -11.13
CA GLY A 166 4.58 7.72 -11.37
C GLY A 166 4.95 8.41 -10.07
N ALA A 167 5.25 9.68 -10.14
CA ALA A 167 5.55 10.50 -8.97
C ALA A 167 4.67 11.75 -8.94
N ILE A 168 4.45 12.27 -7.76
CA ILE A 168 3.84 13.57 -7.51
C ILE A 168 4.85 14.45 -6.78
N ASP A 169 4.96 15.70 -7.19
CA ASP A 169 5.82 16.67 -6.53
C ASP A 169 5.09 17.26 -5.32
N MET A 170 5.83 17.45 -4.25
CA MET A 170 5.34 17.91 -2.95
C MET A 170 6.01 19.20 -2.55
N ASP A 171 5.29 20.06 -1.85
CA ASP A 171 5.83 21.32 -1.34
C ASP A 171 5.16 21.77 -0.04
N PHE A 172 5.72 22.81 0.58
CA PHE A 172 5.24 23.37 1.83
C PHE A 172 4.37 24.61 1.56
N TYR A 173 3.23 24.68 2.22
CA TYR A 173 2.23 25.74 2.06
C TYR A 173 1.72 26.22 3.41
N ALA A 174 1.49 27.52 3.54
CA ALA A 174 0.86 28.12 4.71
C ALA A 174 0.08 29.37 4.34
N SER A 175 -0.76 29.83 5.27
CA SER A 175 -1.36 31.17 5.16
C SER A 175 -0.28 32.26 5.09
N GLY A 176 -0.55 33.31 4.32
CA GLY A 176 0.31 34.49 4.24
C GLY A 176 0.53 35.21 5.57
N THR A 177 -0.34 34.97 6.57
CA THR A 177 -0.23 35.53 7.93
C THR A 177 0.76 34.77 8.81
N LEU A 178 1.07 33.53 8.47
CA LEU A 178 2.13 32.76 9.12
C LEU A 178 3.46 33.03 8.42
N PHE A 179 4.57 32.97 9.14
CA PHE A 179 5.92 33.21 8.60
C PHE A 179 6.00 34.55 7.87
N THR A 180 5.78 35.66 8.58
CA THR A 180 5.77 37.02 8.03
C THR A 180 7.15 37.47 7.59
N ASP A 181 8.20 37.03 8.28
CA ASP A 181 9.60 37.27 7.87
C ASP A 181 10.12 36.06 7.06
N MET A 182 10.28 36.28 5.75
CA MET A 182 10.77 35.26 4.79
C MET A 182 12.08 35.76 4.13
N SER A 183 12.88 36.48 4.83
CA SER A 183 14.18 36.98 4.34
C SER A 183 15.15 35.83 4.04
N SER A 184 15.05 34.71 4.75
CA SER A 184 15.79 33.47 4.53
C SER A 184 14.85 32.28 4.33
N PRO A 185 15.31 31.15 3.73
CA PRO A 185 14.56 29.91 3.70
C PRO A 185 14.29 29.40 5.12
N LEU A 186 13.08 28.87 5.35
CA LEU A 186 12.67 28.31 6.63
C LEU A 186 13.39 26.98 6.89
N SER A 187 13.97 26.86 8.08
CA SER A 187 14.57 25.62 8.56
C SER A 187 13.50 24.64 9.07
N LEU A 188 13.90 23.38 9.34
CA LEU A 188 13.03 22.42 10.03
C LEU A 188 12.62 22.91 11.43
N LEU A 189 13.50 23.66 12.11
CA LEU A 189 13.19 24.24 13.41
C LEU A 189 12.06 25.25 13.31
N ASP A 190 12.12 26.16 12.35
CA ASP A 190 11.07 27.17 12.13
C ASP A 190 9.73 26.50 11.85
N LEU A 191 9.71 25.46 11.02
CA LEU A 191 8.51 24.67 10.74
C LEU A 191 7.99 23.94 11.98
N SER A 192 8.87 23.46 12.86
CA SER A 192 8.49 22.70 14.05
C SER A 192 7.79 23.56 15.12
N LEU A 193 8.04 24.86 15.14
CA LEU A 193 7.48 25.80 16.10
C LEU A 193 6.07 26.28 15.75
N VAL A 194 5.62 26.03 14.53
CA VAL A 194 4.30 26.46 14.04
C VAL A 194 3.41 25.22 13.86
N PRO A 195 2.10 25.28 14.17
CA PRO A 195 1.20 24.15 13.97
C PRO A 195 1.25 23.60 12.54
N GLN A 196 1.19 22.29 12.42
CA GLN A 196 1.17 21.57 11.15
C GLN A 196 -0.21 20.97 10.88
N VAL A 197 -0.70 21.09 9.67
CA VAL A 197 -1.92 20.42 9.19
C VAL A 197 -1.50 19.22 8.34
N VAL A 198 -1.85 18.02 8.77
CA VAL A 198 -1.51 16.76 8.12
C VAL A 198 -2.78 16.10 7.59
N MET A 199 -2.75 15.75 6.30
CA MET A 199 -3.82 14.96 5.71
C MET A 199 -3.60 13.47 6.01
N HIS A 200 -4.23 13.03 7.10
CA HIS A 200 -4.22 11.63 7.52
C HIS A 200 -5.42 11.32 8.42
N PRO A 201 -6.04 10.14 8.30
CA PRO A 201 -7.27 9.81 9.06
C PRO A 201 -7.05 9.60 10.56
N ALA A 202 -5.82 9.29 11.00
CA ALA A 202 -5.53 9.02 12.40
C ALA A 202 -4.12 9.45 12.80
N SER A 203 -4.01 10.08 13.99
CA SER A 203 -2.73 10.55 14.54
C SER A 203 -1.77 9.42 14.96
N ASP A 204 -2.30 8.24 15.25
CA ASP A 204 -1.54 7.11 15.81
C ASP A 204 -0.90 6.19 14.76
N GLU A 205 -1.22 6.39 13.48
CA GLU A 205 -0.63 5.58 12.42
C GLU A 205 0.86 5.91 12.21
N PRO A 206 1.71 4.91 11.95
CA PRO A 206 3.16 5.11 11.77
C PRO A 206 3.51 6.08 10.62
N VAL A 207 2.64 6.20 9.60
CA VAL A 207 2.83 7.13 8.48
C VAL A 207 2.57 8.57 8.92
N ALA A 208 1.50 8.83 9.68
CA ALA A 208 1.18 10.14 10.21
C ALA A 208 2.35 10.67 11.07
N ARG A 209 2.90 9.83 11.94
CA ARG A 209 4.05 10.17 12.77
C ARG A 209 5.31 10.53 11.98
N ARG A 210 5.54 9.90 10.82
CA ARG A 210 6.69 10.20 9.96
C ARG A 210 6.56 11.53 9.22
N LEU A 211 5.33 11.97 8.97
CA LEU A 211 5.04 13.24 8.32
C LEU A 211 4.98 14.39 9.34
N GLN A 212 5.00 14.08 10.63
CA GLN A 212 4.91 15.06 11.70
C GLN A 212 6.27 15.71 11.97
N ILE A 213 6.36 17.00 11.70
CA ILE A 213 7.53 17.83 12.00
C ILE A 213 7.24 18.69 13.23
N SER A 214 6.02 19.23 13.33
CA SER A 214 5.60 20.08 14.44
C SER A 214 5.09 19.25 15.64
N GLY A 215 5.37 19.73 16.85
CA GLY A 215 4.77 19.21 18.08
C GLY A 215 3.27 19.49 18.20
N HIS A 216 2.74 20.48 17.45
CA HIS A 216 1.33 20.81 17.36
C HIS A 216 0.78 20.43 16.00
N THR A 217 0.05 19.31 15.90
CA THR A 217 -0.45 18.79 14.64
C THR A 217 -1.97 18.70 14.65
N LEU A 218 -2.59 19.22 13.58
CA LEU A 218 -3.99 19.04 13.25
C LEU A 218 -4.10 17.95 12.17
N PHE A 219 -4.92 16.95 12.40
CA PHE A 219 -5.14 15.86 11.45
C PHE A 219 -6.51 16.00 10.79
N THR A 220 -6.55 15.78 9.48
CA THR A 220 -7.78 15.69 8.71
C THR A 220 -7.63 14.64 7.61
N ASN A 221 -8.71 13.99 7.24
CA ASN A 221 -8.77 13.06 6.11
C ASN A 221 -9.51 13.64 4.90
N GLU A 222 -9.88 14.92 4.98
CA GLU A 222 -10.73 15.57 3.99
C GLU A 222 -10.01 16.78 3.38
N PRO A 223 -9.83 16.82 2.03
CA PRO A 223 -9.08 17.88 1.34
C PRO A 223 -9.64 19.29 1.53
N GLU A 224 -10.98 19.44 1.56
CA GLU A 224 -11.61 20.76 1.74
C GLU A 224 -11.42 21.29 3.18
N MET A 225 -11.42 20.39 4.18
CA MET A 225 -11.09 20.77 5.55
C MET A 225 -9.63 21.21 5.66
N LEU A 226 -8.70 20.47 5.05
CA LEU A 226 -7.29 20.85 4.98
C LEU A 226 -7.13 22.27 4.39
N ARG A 227 -7.77 22.52 3.23
CA ARG A 227 -7.77 23.81 2.59
C ARG A 227 -8.27 24.91 3.53
N GLY A 228 -9.44 24.70 4.14
CA GLY A 228 -10.03 25.67 5.05
C GLY A 228 -9.17 25.98 6.29
N LEU A 229 -8.42 25.00 6.81
CA LEU A 229 -7.47 25.19 7.91
C LEU A 229 -6.27 26.04 7.48
N LEU A 230 -5.73 25.77 6.30
CA LEU A 230 -4.60 26.56 5.76
C LEU A 230 -5.02 28.00 5.44
N GLU A 231 -6.15 28.22 4.80
CA GLU A 231 -6.69 29.55 4.49
C GLU A 231 -6.90 30.43 5.74
N ARG A 232 -7.30 29.78 6.85
CA ARG A 232 -7.50 30.44 8.16
C ARG A 232 -6.22 30.63 8.97
N GLY A 233 -5.09 30.17 8.48
CA GLY A 233 -3.82 30.28 9.20
C GLY A 233 -3.70 29.37 10.41
N CYS A 234 -4.42 28.24 10.43
CA CYS A 234 -4.33 27.28 11.53
C CYS A 234 -3.02 26.51 11.57
N GLY A 235 -2.21 26.58 10.51
CA GLY A 235 -0.93 25.90 10.43
C GLY A 235 -0.36 25.90 9.01
N TRP A 236 0.69 25.12 8.81
CA TRP A 236 1.28 24.85 7.51
C TRP A 236 1.05 23.40 7.10
N GLY A 237 1.08 23.12 5.80
CA GLY A 237 0.89 21.78 5.24
C GLY A 237 1.96 21.41 4.22
N PHE A 238 2.27 20.12 4.14
CA PHE A 238 3.09 19.52 3.11
C PHE A 238 2.19 18.83 2.09
N LEU A 239 2.03 19.39 0.91
CA LEU A 239 0.98 19.04 -0.04
C LEU A 239 1.52 18.81 -1.45
N PRO A 240 0.80 18.01 -2.27
CA PRO A 240 1.09 17.91 -3.68
C PRO A 240 0.99 19.25 -4.40
N THR A 241 1.94 19.52 -5.28
CA THR A 241 1.96 20.77 -6.07
C THR A 241 0.76 20.92 -6.99
N HIS A 242 0.20 19.79 -7.48
CA HIS A 242 -1.00 19.77 -8.32
C HIS A 242 -2.30 20.15 -7.58
N PHE A 243 -2.28 20.32 -6.25
CA PHE A 243 -3.39 20.94 -5.53
C PHE A 243 -3.53 22.43 -5.84
N ASP A 244 -2.47 23.00 -6.43
CA ASP A 244 -2.42 24.41 -6.81
C ASP A 244 -2.79 25.35 -5.65
N ALA A 245 -2.27 25.01 -4.46
CA ALA A 245 -2.63 25.65 -3.20
C ALA A 245 -2.27 27.15 -3.18
N VAL A 246 -1.42 27.62 -4.08
CA VAL A 246 -1.12 29.06 -4.26
C VAL A 246 -2.34 29.86 -4.74
N ARG A 247 -3.34 29.22 -5.32
CA ARG A 247 -4.62 29.85 -5.70
C ARG A 247 -5.66 29.88 -4.59
N TRP A 248 -5.38 29.21 -3.47
CA TRP A 248 -6.28 29.23 -2.31
C TRP A 248 -6.19 30.60 -1.62
N GLN A 249 -7.28 30.99 -0.99
CA GLN A 249 -7.37 32.29 -0.34
C GLN A 249 -6.27 32.43 0.73
N ASN A 250 -5.42 33.45 0.59
CA ASN A 250 -4.37 33.76 1.55
C ASN A 250 -3.34 32.65 1.80
N VAL A 251 -3.18 31.68 0.89
CA VAL A 251 -2.18 30.62 0.99
C VAL A 251 -0.99 30.92 0.06
N LYS A 252 0.22 30.70 0.55
CA LYS A 252 1.46 30.85 -0.20
C LYS A 252 2.35 29.61 -0.06
N ARG A 253 3.18 29.40 -1.08
CA ARG A 253 4.26 28.43 -1.03
C ARG A 253 5.37 28.94 -0.12
N LEU A 254 5.87 28.09 0.75
CA LEU A 254 6.98 28.42 1.65
C LEU A 254 8.33 28.15 0.97
N ARG A 255 9.29 29.04 1.20
CA ARG A 255 10.69 28.75 0.85
C ARG A 255 11.32 28.05 2.05
N THR A 256 11.79 26.82 1.86
CA THR A 256 12.39 26.02 2.93
C THR A 256 13.78 25.54 2.54
N GLU A 257 14.63 25.29 3.53
CA GLU A 257 15.91 24.59 3.33
C GLU A 257 15.72 23.13 2.96
N VAL A 258 14.59 22.55 3.39
CA VAL A 258 14.22 21.16 3.12
C VAL A 258 13.68 21.06 1.71
N GLY A 259 14.23 20.13 0.94
CA GLY A 259 13.74 19.87 -0.40
C GLY A 259 14.03 20.98 -1.41
N SER A 260 15.12 21.74 -1.23
CA SER A 260 15.56 22.76 -2.18
C SER A 260 15.73 22.24 -3.63
N GLN A 261 15.93 20.91 -3.78
CA GLN A 261 16.00 20.21 -5.07
C GLN A 261 14.66 19.59 -5.51
N GLY A 262 13.57 19.87 -4.79
CA GLY A 262 12.28 19.23 -4.97
C GLY A 262 12.11 17.99 -4.08
N ILE A 263 10.87 17.74 -3.68
CA ILE A 263 10.48 16.53 -2.95
C ILE A 263 9.41 15.84 -3.78
N SER A 264 9.62 14.58 -4.10
CA SER A 264 8.64 13.80 -4.83
C SER A 264 8.22 12.56 -4.06
N GLN A 265 6.96 12.18 -4.22
CA GLN A 265 6.38 10.98 -3.65
C GLN A 265 5.99 10.03 -4.77
N THR A 266 6.53 8.83 -4.76
CA THR A 266 6.15 7.80 -5.73
C THR A 266 4.73 7.29 -5.45
N MET A 267 3.91 7.25 -6.51
CA MET A 267 2.60 6.63 -6.51
C MET A 267 2.68 5.24 -7.15
N VAL A 268 1.96 4.31 -6.57
CA VAL A 268 1.90 2.92 -7.03
C VAL A 268 0.46 2.46 -7.18
N THR A 269 0.24 1.56 -8.12
CA THR A 269 -0.96 0.74 -8.16
C THR A 269 -0.68 -0.55 -7.41
N ILE A 270 -1.60 -0.97 -6.54
CA ILE A 270 -1.52 -2.22 -5.79
C ILE A 270 -2.78 -3.05 -6.02
N TRP A 271 -2.63 -4.37 -5.98
CA TRP A 271 -3.73 -5.33 -6.11
C TRP A 271 -3.42 -6.63 -5.39
N LYS A 272 -4.47 -7.43 -5.16
CA LYS A 272 -4.33 -8.75 -4.57
C LYS A 272 -3.71 -9.72 -5.58
N PRO A 273 -2.74 -10.56 -5.18
CA PRO A 273 -2.16 -11.58 -6.05
C PRO A 273 -3.23 -12.41 -6.77
N GLY A 274 -3.09 -12.52 -8.09
CA GLY A 274 -3.99 -13.28 -8.96
C GLY A 274 -5.24 -12.55 -9.43
N SER A 275 -5.60 -11.40 -8.86
CA SER A 275 -6.73 -10.61 -9.36
C SER A 275 -6.44 -10.02 -10.76
N ASP A 276 -5.18 -9.86 -11.12
CA ASP A 276 -4.71 -9.48 -12.47
C ASP A 276 -5.07 -10.51 -13.56
N LYS A 277 -5.56 -11.70 -13.19
CA LYS A 277 -6.09 -12.70 -14.14
C LYS A 277 -7.49 -12.35 -14.63
N ARG A 278 -8.22 -11.48 -13.92
CA ARG A 278 -9.49 -10.94 -14.42
C ARG A 278 -9.23 -9.95 -15.55
N ALA A 279 -9.91 -10.13 -16.69
CA ALA A 279 -9.67 -9.30 -17.89
C ALA A 279 -9.81 -7.79 -17.60
N VAL A 280 -10.84 -7.39 -16.85
CA VAL A 280 -11.10 -5.99 -16.50
C VAL A 280 -9.96 -5.38 -15.67
N ILE A 281 -9.35 -6.17 -14.79
CA ILE A 281 -8.22 -5.73 -13.94
C ILE A 281 -6.95 -5.67 -14.79
N ALA A 282 -6.68 -6.68 -15.62
CA ALA A 282 -5.54 -6.70 -16.53
C ALA A 282 -5.56 -5.50 -17.47
N ASP A 283 -6.72 -5.21 -18.07
CA ASP A 283 -6.94 -4.06 -18.95
C ASP A 283 -6.70 -2.72 -18.23
N ALA A 284 -7.23 -2.60 -16.99
CA ALA A 284 -7.01 -1.41 -16.18
C ALA A 284 -5.52 -1.23 -15.84
N LEU A 285 -4.83 -2.30 -15.41
CA LEU A 285 -3.40 -2.27 -15.10
C LEU A 285 -2.52 -1.91 -16.31
N ALA A 286 -2.92 -2.31 -17.51
CA ALA A 286 -2.24 -1.93 -18.74
C ALA A 286 -2.45 -0.44 -19.08
N LEU A 287 -3.63 0.08 -18.79
CA LEU A 287 -4.06 1.43 -19.15
C LEU A 287 -3.54 2.52 -18.19
N LEU A 288 -3.55 2.26 -16.89
CA LEU A 288 -3.25 3.27 -15.85
C LEU A 288 -1.92 4.02 -16.09
N PRO A 289 -0.80 3.39 -16.50
CA PRO A 289 0.45 4.10 -16.76
C PRO A 289 0.34 5.13 -17.89
N ASP A 290 -0.42 4.85 -18.94
CA ASP A 290 -0.60 5.76 -20.08
C ASP A 290 -1.53 6.93 -19.72
N VAL A 291 -2.56 6.67 -18.93
CA VAL A 291 -3.42 7.74 -18.37
C VAL A 291 -2.60 8.65 -17.47
N TRP A 292 -1.74 8.06 -16.62
CA TRP A 292 -0.86 8.83 -15.74
C TRP A 292 0.05 9.77 -16.52
N LYS A 293 0.76 9.27 -17.53
CA LYS A 293 1.66 10.07 -18.37
C LYS A 293 0.93 11.24 -19.03
N ARG A 294 -0.29 11.01 -19.54
CA ARG A 294 -1.11 12.06 -20.16
C ARG A 294 -1.62 13.12 -19.17
N SER A 295 -1.71 12.76 -17.89
CA SER A 295 -2.23 13.64 -16.83
C SER A 295 -1.14 14.44 -16.12
N ALA A 296 0.12 14.03 -16.26
CA ALA A 296 1.27 14.66 -15.65
C ALA A 296 1.86 15.81 -16.52
N LEU A 297 1.29 16.04 -17.70
CA LEU A 297 1.59 17.16 -18.59
C LEU A 297 0.59 18.30 -18.38
#